data_6211aff88f285775f3c361e3f76d25ee
#
_entry.id   6211aff88f285775f3c361e3f76d25ee
#
_cell.length_a   1.000
_cell.length_b   1.000
_cell.length_c   1.000
_cell.angle_alpha   90.00
_cell.angle_beta   90.00
_cell.angle_gamma   90.00
#
_symmetry.space_group_name_H-M   'P 1'
#
loop_
_entity.id
_entity.type
_entity.pdbx_description
1 polymer ?
#
loop_
_entity_poly.entity_id
_entity_poly.type
_entity_poly.pdbx_seq_one_letter_code
_entity_poly.pdbx_strand_id
1 'polypeptide(L)'
;MFGSDHTLAVIYIDGLVDTLTINHSIMQSLTSKDYDEELHTSDPAEILSIIKNRFLSIGSISDLEHMEPLISAILEGNTVILIDGSSHGVIASSIGGEERGVEEPQSQTVVRGPKEGFTENIRTNTALIRRKIKSPNLWIVDRKIGRVTQTDVAVMYLNGIANDKIVQEILNRLDRIDTDSILESGYIEEFIQDTTFTPFPTITNTERPDAIAGAILEGKIAILVDGTPFALIAPITIFKLFQSSEDYYQKFDIATFLRLLRIISFVVSMLLPSLYIAISTFHQEMLPTTLLISLAAQREGIPFPAVVEALAMEITFEVLREAGVRMPRAMGSAISIVGALVLGQAAVQAGLVSAAMVIIVAFTAIASFVAPSVSIANSARLLRFGFMILAATLGLFGIMAGLLAMLIHLAGLRSFGLPYLTPFAPFIPLDQKDVLVRVPWWAMVTRPTLINRKNAKRQKMNQRPSPSDGNK
;
A
#
# COMPACT_ATOMS: atom_id res chain seq x y z
N MET A 1 34.38 28.64 9.14
CA MET A 1 35.33 29.46 8.43
C MET A 1 36.69 28.90 8.78
N PHE A 2 37.37 28.37 7.82
CA PHE A 2 38.72 27.83 7.98
C PHE A 2 39.70 28.95 7.70
N GLY A 3 40.77 29.08 8.43
CA GLY A 3 41.74 30.19 8.53
C GLY A 3 42.24 30.86 7.25
N SER A 4 41.67 30.58 6.13
CA SER A 4 41.75 31.30 4.86
C SER A 4 40.32 31.53 4.32
N ASP A 5 40.13 32.51 3.48
CA ASP A 5 38.85 33.00 2.94
C ASP A 5 37.95 31.96 2.18
N HIS A 6 38.13 30.66 2.37
CA HIS A 6 37.40 29.63 1.64
C HIS A 6 36.24 29.03 2.47
N THR A 7 35.07 28.91 1.83
CA THR A 7 33.87 28.28 2.40
C THR A 7 33.75 26.85 1.90
N LEU A 8 33.54 25.90 2.83
CA LEU A 8 33.24 24.50 2.53
C LEU A 8 31.75 24.25 2.69
N ALA A 9 31.17 23.49 1.76
CA ALA A 9 29.81 22.99 1.82
C ALA A 9 29.81 21.46 1.88
N VAL A 10 29.13 20.89 2.88
CA VAL A 10 28.90 19.46 3.02
C VAL A 10 27.43 19.19 2.74
N ILE A 11 27.15 18.42 1.71
CA ILE A 11 25.79 18.20 1.17
C ILE A 11 25.45 16.71 1.28
N TYR A 12 24.34 16.40 1.92
CA TYR A 12 23.82 15.05 2.05
C TYR A 12 22.30 15.05 2.24
N ILE A 13 21.67 13.87 2.09
CA ILE A 13 20.24 13.70 2.40
C ILE A 13 20.11 12.97 3.74
N ASP A 14 19.47 13.62 4.70
CA ASP A 14 19.15 13.03 6.00
C ASP A 14 18.30 11.76 5.83
N GLY A 15 18.59 10.72 6.63
CA GLY A 15 17.96 9.41 6.54
C GLY A 15 18.54 8.45 5.49
N LEU A 16 19.32 8.94 4.49
CA LEU A 16 20.05 8.09 3.54
C LEU A 16 21.50 7.85 3.95
N VAL A 17 22.02 8.67 4.83
CA VAL A 17 23.42 8.68 5.27
C VAL A 17 23.53 8.19 6.71
N ASP A 18 24.71 7.64 7.06
CA ASP A 18 25.10 7.40 8.45
C ASP A 18 25.61 8.72 9.06
N THR A 19 24.77 9.33 9.88
CA THR A 19 25.07 10.60 10.55
C THR A 19 26.26 10.50 11.51
N LEU A 20 26.52 9.32 12.09
CA LEU A 20 27.69 9.09 12.95
C LEU A 20 28.97 9.14 12.13
N THR A 21 28.99 8.49 10.98
CA THR A 21 30.11 8.54 10.03
C THR A 21 30.34 9.96 9.54
N ILE A 22 29.31 10.71 9.21
CA ILE A 22 29.45 12.12 8.81
C ILE A 22 30.06 12.95 9.94
N ASN A 23 29.53 12.84 11.16
CA ASN A 23 30.01 13.63 12.29
C ASN A 23 31.45 13.31 12.65
N HIS A 24 31.82 12.02 12.75
CA HIS A 24 33.16 11.61 13.15
C HIS A 24 34.19 11.69 12.02
N SER A 25 33.85 11.21 10.84
CA SER A 25 34.82 11.04 9.75
C SER A 25 34.89 12.24 8.78
N ILE A 26 33.89 13.11 8.79
CA ILE A 26 33.86 14.31 7.94
C ILE A 26 33.89 15.58 8.79
N MET A 27 32.88 15.82 9.62
CA MET A 27 32.73 17.10 10.31
C MET A 27 33.81 17.30 11.36
N GLN A 28 34.07 16.29 12.19
CA GLN A 28 35.11 16.39 13.23
C GLN A 28 36.51 16.52 12.59
N SER A 29 36.79 15.80 11.52
CA SER A 29 38.06 15.90 10.79
C SER A 29 38.26 17.27 10.14
N LEU A 30 37.19 17.87 9.58
CA LEU A 30 37.24 19.18 8.96
C LEU A 30 37.30 20.34 9.98
N THR A 31 36.91 20.13 11.25
CA THR A 31 36.88 21.16 12.29
C THR A 31 38.02 21.03 13.28
N SER A 32 38.94 20.06 13.11
CA SER A 32 40.14 19.90 13.98
C SER A 32 41.09 21.08 13.83
N LYS A 33 41.78 21.42 14.93
CA LYS A 33 42.80 22.50 14.92
C LYS A 33 44.00 22.21 14.03
N ASP A 34 44.29 20.93 13.81
CA ASP A 34 45.40 20.48 12.96
C ASP A 34 45.20 20.89 11.49
N TYR A 35 43.96 21.20 11.10
CA TYR A 35 43.61 21.65 9.79
C TYR A 35 44.17 23.06 9.47
N ASP A 36 44.19 23.97 10.43
CA ASP A 36 44.62 25.36 10.21
C ASP A 36 46.17 25.47 10.11
N GLU A 37 46.93 24.54 10.68
CA GLU A 37 48.39 24.52 10.63
C GLU A 37 48.97 23.93 9.35
N GLU A 38 48.23 23.05 8.65
CA GLU A 38 48.70 22.37 7.43
C GLU A 38 48.31 23.05 6.12
N LEU A 39 47.35 23.97 6.14
CA LEU A 39 46.86 24.69 4.94
C LEU A 39 47.70 25.95 4.69
N HIS A 40 48.82 25.80 4.00
CA HIS A 40 49.65 26.92 3.53
C HIS A 40 49.34 27.38 2.09
N THR A 41 48.32 26.79 1.44
CA THR A 41 47.97 27.08 0.05
C THR A 41 46.63 27.81 -0.04
N SER A 42 46.54 28.72 -1.00
CA SER A 42 45.32 29.48 -1.32
C SER A 42 44.60 28.89 -2.56
N ASP A 43 45.10 27.80 -3.16
CA ASP A 43 44.47 27.16 -4.30
C ASP A 43 43.35 26.18 -3.82
N PRO A 44 42.09 26.43 -4.17
CA PRO A 44 40.97 25.58 -3.77
C PRO A 44 41.11 24.12 -4.23
N ALA A 45 41.74 23.88 -5.37
CA ALA A 45 41.93 22.52 -5.88
C ALA A 45 42.96 21.73 -5.06
N GLU A 46 44.02 22.41 -4.62
CA GLU A 46 45.05 21.78 -3.75
C GLU A 46 44.47 21.52 -2.36
N ILE A 47 43.67 22.45 -1.81
CA ILE A 47 42.96 22.26 -0.52
C ILE A 47 42.05 21.04 -0.60
N LEU A 48 41.27 20.87 -1.68
CA LEU A 48 40.39 19.73 -1.87
C LEU A 48 41.17 18.40 -1.89
N SER A 49 42.34 18.38 -2.53
CA SER A 49 43.24 17.22 -2.57
C SER A 49 43.82 16.89 -1.17
N ILE A 50 44.14 17.90 -0.39
CA ILE A 50 44.64 17.70 1.01
C ILE A 50 43.48 17.13 1.87
N ILE A 51 42.26 17.68 1.78
CA ILE A 51 41.06 17.18 2.45
C ILE A 51 40.85 15.72 2.13
N LYS A 52 40.85 15.36 0.85
CA LYS A 52 40.65 14.00 0.37
C LYS A 52 41.65 13.01 0.91
N ASN A 53 42.94 13.37 0.91
CA ASN A 53 44.04 12.42 1.17
C ASN A 53 44.46 12.33 2.65
N ARG A 54 44.17 13.37 3.45
CA ARG A 54 44.66 13.45 4.84
C ARG A 54 43.59 13.52 5.90
N PHE A 55 42.49 14.21 5.63
CA PHE A 55 41.49 14.51 6.66
C PHE A 55 40.26 13.58 6.62
N LEU A 56 39.87 13.06 5.47
CA LEU A 56 38.71 12.19 5.38
C LEU A 56 39.09 10.73 5.76
N SER A 57 38.59 10.26 6.88
CA SER A 57 38.75 8.86 7.34
C SER A 57 37.59 7.98 6.86
N ILE A 58 37.35 7.93 5.53
CA ILE A 58 36.23 7.20 4.90
C ILE A 58 36.79 6.18 3.89
N GLY A 59 36.21 4.98 3.89
CA GLY A 59 36.70 3.84 3.11
C GLY A 59 36.62 3.98 1.59
N SER A 60 35.73 4.84 1.06
CA SER A 60 35.60 5.10 -0.37
C SER A 60 35.39 6.58 -0.63
N ILE A 61 36.29 7.14 -1.44
CA ILE A 61 36.27 8.56 -1.82
C ILE A 61 36.51 8.62 -3.33
N SER A 62 35.70 9.42 -4.05
CA SER A 62 35.84 9.66 -5.48
C SER A 62 35.79 11.16 -5.81
N ASP A 63 36.38 11.52 -6.93
CA ASP A 63 36.37 12.90 -7.39
C ASP A 63 35.06 13.23 -8.12
N LEU A 64 34.63 14.46 -8.00
CA LEU A 64 33.42 15.00 -8.62
C LEU A 64 33.82 16.12 -9.59
N GLU A 65 33.54 15.93 -10.89
CA GLU A 65 33.88 16.88 -11.94
C GLU A 65 32.65 17.53 -12.58
N HIS A 66 31.46 16.92 -12.44
CA HIS A 66 30.23 17.36 -13.09
C HIS A 66 29.04 17.34 -12.13
N MET A 67 28.02 18.16 -12.43
CA MET A 67 26.80 18.25 -11.62
C MET A 67 25.91 17.00 -11.65
N GLU A 68 25.88 16.25 -12.74
CA GLU A 68 25.04 15.06 -12.88
C GLU A 68 25.45 13.93 -11.92
N PRO A 69 26.75 13.57 -11.80
CA PRO A 69 27.24 12.67 -10.78
C PRO A 69 27.00 13.15 -9.35
N LEU A 70 27.02 14.46 -9.08
CA LEU A 70 26.73 15.05 -7.77
C LEU A 70 25.31 14.69 -7.30
N ILE A 71 24.32 14.94 -8.15
CA ILE A 71 22.93 14.63 -7.83
C ILE A 71 22.74 13.13 -7.59
N SER A 72 23.35 12.30 -8.46
CA SER A 72 23.28 10.83 -8.30
C SER A 72 23.91 10.36 -7.01
N ALA A 73 25.09 10.89 -6.65
CA ALA A 73 25.80 10.53 -5.41
C ALA A 73 24.95 10.86 -4.17
N ILE A 74 24.37 12.06 -4.12
CA ILE A 74 23.53 12.48 -2.99
C ILE A 74 22.27 11.58 -2.88
N LEU A 75 21.63 11.25 -4.01
CA LEU A 75 20.45 10.38 -4.05
C LEU A 75 20.77 8.92 -3.71
N GLU A 76 22.03 8.50 -3.81
CA GLU A 76 22.52 7.19 -3.40
C GLU A 76 22.86 7.10 -1.91
N GLY A 77 22.88 8.23 -1.20
CA GLY A 77 23.22 8.31 0.21
C GLY A 77 24.70 8.59 0.47
N ASN A 78 25.42 9.13 -0.52
CA ASN A 78 26.77 9.63 -0.31
C ASN A 78 26.75 11.09 0.14
N THR A 79 27.81 11.52 0.82
CA THR A 79 28.04 12.92 1.17
C THR A 79 28.95 13.56 0.15
N VAL A 80 28.57 14.74 -0.32
CA VAL A 80 29.36 15.54 -1.25
C VAL A 80 29.95 16.74 -0.52
N ILE A 81 31.26 16.95 -0.73
CA ILE A 81 32.00 18.09 -0.19
C ILE A 81 32.44 18.99 -1.34
N LEU A 82 32.05 20.25 -1.26
CA LEU A 82 32.41 21.29 -2.22
C LEU A 82 33.18 22.41 -1.52
N ILE A 83 34.08 23.06 -2.26
CA ILE A 83 34.84 24.23 -1.79
C ILE A 83 34.58 25.39 -2.72
N ASP A 84 34.43 26.57 -2.16
CA ASP A 84 34.25 27.79 -2.94
C ASP A 84 35.50 28.11 -3.77
N GLY A 85 35.30 28.44 -5.02
CA GLY A 85 36.36 28.69 -6.00
C GLY A 85 36.91 27.46 -6.72
N SER A 86 36.49 26.21 -6.37
CA SER A 86 36.86 24.98 -7.09
C SER A 86 35.78 24.54 -8.05
N SER A 87 36.17 24.11 -9.28
CA SER A 87 35.27 23.42 -10.22
C SER A 87 35.09 21.93 -9.91
N HIS A 88 35.84 21.39 -8.94
CA HIS A 88 35.81 19.99 -8.53
C HIS A 88 35.24 19.86 -7.12
N GLY A 89 34.75 18.67 -6.81
CA GLY A 89 34.28 18.30 -5.47
C GLY A 89 34.74 16.89 -5.10
N VAL A 90 34.36 16.45 -3.92
CA VAL A 90 34.67 15.10 -3.41
C VAL A 90 33.36 14.42 -3.01
N ILE A 91 33.19 13.17 -3.43
CA ILE A 91 32.13 12.27 -2.99
C ILE A 91 32.71 11.33 -1.95
N ALA A 92 32.19 11.36 -0.72
CA ALA A 92 32.56 10.49 0.37
C ALA A 92 31.42 9.48 0.63
N SER A 93 31.74 8.19 0.63
CA SER A 93 30.74 7.16 0.87
C SER A 93 30.31 7.16 2.33
N SER A 94 29.10 7.63 2.57
CA SER A 94 28.47 7.69 3.90
C SER A 94 27.13 6.95 3.90
N ILE A 95 26.95 6.02 2.93
CA ILE A 95 25.71 5.27 2.79
C ILE A 95 25.38 4.56 4.11
N GLY A 96 24.24 4.85 4.66
CA GLY A 96 23.78 4.33 5.93
C GLY A 96 22.30 4.69 6.12
N GLY A 97 21.89 4.69 7.36
CA GLY A 97 20.52 4.96 7.80
C GLY A 97 20.12 3.91 8.84
N GLU A 98 19.07 4.15 9.56
CA GLU A 98 18.54 3.19 10.52
C GLU A 98 18.02 1.95 9.78
N GLU A 99 18.84 0.90 9.74
CA GLU A 99 18.42 -0.44 9.27
C GLU A 99 17.86 -1.28 10.43
N ARG A 100 18.12 -0.87 11.67
CA ARG A 100 17.61 -1.55 12.87
C ARG A 100 16.21 -1.10 13.15
N GLY A 101 15.26 -2.05 13.08
CA GLY A 101 13.84 -1.82 13.37
C GLY A 101 12.91 -1.87 12.15
N VAL A 102 13.44 -2.02 10.93
CA VAL A 102 12.61 -2.31 9.75
C VAL A 102 12.18 -3.77 9.81
N GLU A 103 10.94 -4.00 10.22
CA GLU A 103 10.35 -5.33 10.34
C GLU A 103 9.55 -5.70 9.08
N GLU A 104 9.20 -6.98 8.97
CA GLU A 104 8.30 -7.47 7.92
C GLU A 104 6.88 -6.95 8.16
N PRO A 105 6.15 -6.47 7.12
CA PRO A 105 4.77 -6.01 7.24
C PRO A 105 3.89 -7.07 7.88
N GLN A 106 3.12 -6.71 8.89
CA GLN A 106 2.30 -7.66 9.64
C GLN A 106 0.94 -7.90 8.97
N SER A 107 0.37 -6.87 8.35
CA SER A 107 -0.96 -6.92 7.73
C SER A 107 -0.94 -7.31 6.25
N GLN A 108 0.21 -7.21 5.57
CA GLN A 108 0.36 -7.42 4.13
C GLN A 108 1.59 -8.27 3.80
N THR A 109 1.60 -9.51 4.26
CA THR A 109 2.68 -10.48 4.00
C THR A 109 2.69 -10.91 2.53
N VAL A 110 3.88 -11.15 1.98
CA VAL A 110 4.08 -11.66 0.61
C VAL A 110 5.03 -12.86 0.62
N VAL A 111 4.76 -13.82 -0.27
CA VAL A 111 5.64 -14.98 -0.47
C VAL A 111 6.90 -14.57 -1.24
N ARG A 112 6.74 -13.71 -2.26
CA ARG A 112 7.85 -13.22 -3.09
C ARG A 112 7.82 -11.70 -3.16
N GLY A 113 8.92 -11.05 -2.83
CA GLY A 113 9.09 -9.61 -2.90
C GLY A 113 9.91 -9.05 -1.73
N PRO A 114 10.10 -7.73 -1.68
CA PRO A 114 10.70 -7.07 -0.54
C PRO A 114 9.92 -7.36 0.74
N LYS A 115 10.63 -7.60 1.83
CA LYS A 115 10.04 -7.87 3.15
C LYS A 115 10.12 -6.69 4.11
N GLU A 116 10.61 -5.56 3.61
CA GLU A 116 10.68 -4.31 4.35
C GLU A 116 9.30 -3.71 4.57
N GLY A 117 8.96 -3.38 5.81
CA GLY A 117 7.79 -2.60 6.21
C GLY A 117 8.15 -1.18 6.62
N PHE A 118 7.18 -0.29 6.66
CA PHE A 118 7.32 1.02 7.30
C PHE A 118 7.41 0.89 8.81
N THR A 119 8.01 1.89 9.43
CA THR A 119 8.13 2.07 10.89
C THR A 119 7.25 3.23 11.35
N GLU A 120 7.23 3.50 12.64
CA GLU A 120 6.56 4.66 13.22
C GLU A 120 7.29 5.99 12.92
N ASN A 121 8.58 5.94 12.53
CA ASN A 121 9.38 7.13 12.27
C ASN A 121 9.24 7.60 10.82
N ILE A 122 8.70 8.79 10.61
CA ILE A 122 8.47 9.37 9.28
C ILE A 122 9.76 9.57 8.47
N ARG A 123 10.90 9.85 9.13
CA ARG A 123 12.19 10.03 8.46
C ARG A 123 12.68 8.73 7.88
N THR A 124 12.62 7.63 8.65
CA THR A 124 12.93 6.30 8.16
C THR A 124 12.04 5.92 6.99
N ASN A 125 10.73 6.21 7.09
CA ASN A 125 9.76 5.90 6.05
C ASN A 125 10.01 6.66 4.75
N THR A 126 10.32 7.95 4.81
CA THR A 126 10.68 8.76 3.64
C THR A 126 11.99 8.27 3.01
N ALA A 127 12.98 7.88 3.82
CA ALA A 127 14.24 7.33 3.34
C ALA A 127 14.05 5.99 2.62
N LEU A 128 13.19 5.08 3.13
CA LEU A 128 12.86 3.82 2.46
C LEU A 128 12.27 4.03 1.06
N ILE A 129 11.43 5.06 0.87
CA ILE A 129 10.89 5.40 -0.44
C ILE A 129 11.99 6.00 -1.34
N ARG A 130 12.85 6.88 -0.83
CA ARG A 130 13.96 7.47 -1.58
C ARG A 130 14.98 6.43 -2.03
N ARG A 131 15.27 5.41 -1.21
CA ARG A 131 16.12 4.27 -1.60
C ARG A 131 15.57 3.52 -2.81
N LYS A 132 14.24 3.43 -2.96
CA LYS A 132 13.58 2.77 -4.10
C LYS A 132 13.43 3.68 -5.32
N ILE A 133 13.25 4.99 -5.11
CA ILE A 133 13.06 5.98 -6.18
C ILE A 133 14.19 7.01 -6.10
N LYS A 134 15.30 6.72 -6.77
CA LYS A 134 16.47 7.59 -6.84
C LYS A 134 16.28 8.65 -7.93
N SER A 135 15.37 9.59 -7.69
CA SER A 135 15.05 10.64 -8.65
C SER A 135 14.97 12.00 -7.96
N PRO A 136 15.59 13.06 -8.52
CA PRO A 136 15.47 14.42 -8.00
C PRO A 136 14.04 14.96 -8.13
N ASN A 137 13.22 14.35 -9.00
CA ASN A 137 11.81 14.71 -9.17
C ASN A 137 10.89 14.08 -8.10
N LEU A 138 11.41 13.27 -7.19
CA LEU A 138 10.65 12.80 -6.03
C LEU A 138 10.55 13.94 -5.00
N TRP A 139 9.42 14.63 -5.02
CA TRP A 139 9.16 15.76 -4.15
C TRP A 139 8.48 15.31 -2.86
N ILE A 140 8.83 16.00 -1.78
CA ILE A 140 8.23 15.85 -0.46
C ILE A 140 7.73 17.23 -0.03
N VAL A 141 6.49 17.29 0.42
CA VAL A 141 5.89 18.50 0.99
C VAL A 141 5.47 18.16 2.41
N ASP A 142 6.14 18.79 3.37
CA ASP A 142 5.89 18.57 4.78
C ASP A 142 4.78 19.48 5.31
N ARG A 143 3.99 18.97 6.24
CA ARG A 143 2.94 19.65 6.98
C ARG A 143 2.99 19.24 8.44
N LYS A 144 2.55 20.16 9.32
CA LYS A 144 2.26 19.85 10.72
C LYS A 144 0.77 19.99 10.94
N ILE A 145 0.14 18.92 11.42
CA ILE A 145 -1.30 18.86 11.62
C ILE A 145 -1.60 18.51 13.08
N GLY A 146 -2.66 19.10 13.62
CA GLY A 146 -3.01 18.99 15.04
C GLY A 146 -2.49 20.17 15.85
N ARG A 147 -3.41 20.87 16.53
CA ARG A 147 -3.05 22.07 17.34
C ARG A 147 -2.15 21.74 18.52
N VAL A 148 -2.37 20.56 19.12
CA VAL A 148 -1.65 20.08 20.31
C VAL A 148 -0.53 19.12 19.91
N THR A 149 -0.82 18.13 19.08
CA THR A 149 0.17 17.08 18.73
C THR A 149 1.23 17.54 17.73
N GLN A 150 0.92 18.54 16.87
CA GLN A 150 1.85 19.05 15.84
C GLN A 150 2.51 17.91 15.04
N THR A 151 1.68 16.92 14.66
CA THR A 151 2.14 15.68 14.00
C THR A 151 2.71 15.98 12.62
N ASP A 152 3.91 15.51 12.34
CA ASP A 152 4.55 15.65 11.04
C ASP A 152 3.86 14.76 9.99
N VAL A 153 3.54 15.35 8.85
CA VAL A 153 2.89 14.68 7.72
C VAL A 153 3.66 15.00 6.45
N ALA A 154 4.11 13.98 5.73
CA ALA A 154 4.86 14.13 4.48
C ALA A 154 4.03 13.67 3.29
N VAL A 155 3.79 14.58 2.34
CA VAL A 155 3.12 14.28 1.07
C VAL A 155 4.18 14.05 0.01
N MET A 156 4.25 12.82 -0.53
CA MET A 156 5.27 12.40 -1.49
C MET A 156 4.66 12.11 -2.86
N TYR A 157 5.27 12.64 -3.90
CA TYR A 157 4.85 12.43 -5.29
C TYR A 157 6.00 12.66 -6.27
N LEU A 158 5.84 12.14 -7.49
CA LEU A 158 6.84 12.32 -8.55
C LEU A 158 6.43 13.49 -9.44
N ASN A 159 7.17 14.59 -9.35
CA ASN A 159 6.95 15.78 -10.17
C ASN A 159 7.12 15.44 -11.67
N GLY A 160 6.25 15.98 -12.53
CA GLY A 160 6.20 15.64 -13.96
C GLY A 160 5.47 14.34 -14.29
N ILE A 161 5.08 13.53 -13.27
CA ILE A 161 4.24 12.35 -13.43
C ILE A 161 2.92 12.52 -12.68
N ALA A 162 2.92 12.95 -11.43
CA ALA A 162 1.71 13.21 -10.68
C ALA A 162 0.88 14.34 -11.32
N ASN A 163 -0.43 14.27 -11.13
CA ASN A 163 -1.34 15.33 -11.59
C ASN A 163 -1.34 16.48 -10.58
N ASP A 164 -0.85 17.67 -11.00
CA ASP A 164 -0.72 18.82 -10.13
C ASP A 164 -2.05 19.24 -9.46
N LYS A 165 -3.19 19.04 -10.15
CA LYS A 165 -4.51 19.36 -9.59
C LYS A 165 -4.87 18.45 -8.41
N ILE A 166 -4.50 17.16 -8.51
CA ILE A 166 -4.74 16.19 -7.43
C ILE A 166 -3.80 16.48 -6.26
N VAL A 167 -2.52 16.79 -6.55
CA VAL A 167 -1.55 17.21 -5.51
C VAL A 167 -2.09 18.40 -4.75
N GLN A 168 -2.50 19.45 -5.47
CA GLN A 168 -3.02 20.67 -4.83
C GLN A 168 -4.31 20.41 -4.04
N GLU A 169 -5.20 19.56 -4.55
CA GLU A 169 -6.43 19.19 -3.83
C GLU A 169 -6.12 18.47 -2.52
N ILE A 170 -5.16 17.53 -2.53
CA ILE A 170 -4.72 16.84 -1.30
C ILE A 170 -4.14 17.84 -0.30
N LEU A 171 -3.23 18.72 -0.74
CA LEU A 171 -2.65 19.74 0.12
C LEU A 171 -3.72 20.68 0.70
N ASN A 172 -4.65 21.14 -0.13
CA ASN A 172 -5.75 21.99 0.31
C ASN A 172 -6.66 21.32 1.35
N ARG A 173 -6.89 20.00 1.21
CA ARG A 173 -7.69 19.24 2.20
C ARG A 173 -6.92 19.07 3.50
N LEU A 174 -5.63 18.77 3.43
CA LEU A 174 -4.76 18.68 4.62
C LEU A 174 -4.69 20.02 5.37
N ASP A 175 -4.54 21.13 4.63
CA ASP A 175 -4.46 22.49 5.19
C ASP A 175 -5.79 22.96 5.84
N ARG A 176 -6.92 22.30 5.54
CA ARG A 176 -8.26 22.57 6.15
C ARG A 176 -8.50 21.79 7.44
N ILE A 177 -7.66 20.82 7.77
CA ILE A 177 -7.84 20.03 8.99
C ILE A 177 -7.54 20.92 10.20
N ASP A 178 -8.58 21.19 11.01
CA ASP A 178 -8.46 21.90 12.28
C ASP A 178 -8.94 20.99 13.42
N THR A 179 -7.97 20.26 13.99
CA THR A 179 -8.18 19.35 15.11
C THR A 179 -7.11 19.58 16.18
N ASP A 180 -7.32 19.08 17.38
CA ASP A 180 -6.32 19.12 18.44
C ASP A 180 -5.20 18.10 18.21
N SER A 181 -5.53 16.92 17.66
CA SER A 181 -4.59 15.80 17.58
C SER A 181 -4.74 14.95 16.31
N ILE A 182 -3.62 14.44 15.83
CA ILE A 182 -3.52 13.36 14.83
C ILE A 182 -2.59 12.30 15.42
N LEU A 183 -3.11 11.11 15.69
CA LEU A 183 -2.36 10.01 16.31
C LEU A 183 -2.09 8.86 15.35
N GLU A 184 -2.84 8.80 14.24
CA GLU A 184 -2.74 7.72 13.25
C GLU A 184 -3.21 8.22 11.88
N SER A 185 -2.79 7.55 10.81
CA SER A 185 -3.12 7.91 9.42
C SER A 185 -4.62 7.87 9.12
N GLY A 186 -5.39 7.02 9.80
CA GLY A 186 -6.85 6.94 9.66
C GLY A 186 -7.59 8.21 10.01
N TYR A 187 -7.05 9.04 10.93
CA TYR A 187 -7.62 10.38 11.21
C TYR A 187 -7.58 11.24 9.94
N ILE A 188 -6.42 11.28 9.27
CA ILE A 188 -6.25 12.06 8.03
C ILE A 188 -7.13 11.48 6.92
N GLU A 189 -7.16 10.14 6.76
CA GLU A 189 -7.99 9.46 5.77
C GLU A 189 -9.45 9.92 5.86
N GLU A 190 -10.01 9.96 7.07
CA GLU A 190 -11.41 10.33 7.33
C GLU A 190 -11.69 11.82 7.00
N PHE A 191 -10.73 12.71 7.27
CA PHE A 191 -10.87 14.14 6.95
C PHE A 191 -10.75 14.47 5.45
N ILE A 192 -9.93 13.71 4.69
CA ILE A 192 -9.63 14.06 3.29
C ILE A 192 -10.40 13.24 2.25
N GLN A 193 -11.14 12.20 2.64
CA GLN A 193 -11.92 11.36 1.72
C GLN A 193 -13.04 12.15 1.01
N ASP A 194 -13.41 11.71 -0.22
CA ASP A 194 -14.46 12.40 -1.01
C ASP A 194 -15.88 12.13 -0.49
N THR A 195 -16.13 10.95 0.05
CA THR A 195 -17.47 10.51 0.48
C THR A 195 -17.38 9.83 1.84
N THR A 196 -18.07 10.39 2.81
CA THR A 196 -18.03 9.89 4.21
C THR A 196 -18.92 8.66 4.41
N PHE A 197 -20.15 8.67 3.82
CA PHE A 197 -21.14 7.60 3.99
C PHE A 197 -21.05 6.57 2.86
N THR A 198 -19.97 5.81 2.85
CA THR A 198 -19.78 4.69 1.92
C THR A 198 -19.03 3.56 2.61
N PRO A 199 -19.42 2.29 2.38
CA PRO A 199 -18.63 1.17 2.86
C PRO A 199 -17.34 0.95 2.05
N PHE A 200 -17.18 1.62 0.92
CA PHE A 200 -16.02 1.45 0.03
C PHE A 200 -14.94 2.50 0.29
N PRO A 201 -13.69 2.09 0.54
CA PRO A 201 -12.60 3.03 0.79
C PRO A 201 -12.25 3.80 -0.49
N THR A 202 -12.15 5.13 -0.40
CA THR A 202 -11.72 6.01 -1.51
C THR A 202 -10.23 6.37 -1.44
N ILE A 203 -9.57 5.98 -0.35
CA ILE A 203 -8.13 6.04 -0.09
C ILE A 203 -7.72 4.63 0.34
N THR A 204 -6.48 4.24 0.16
CA THR A 204 -5.97 2.97 0.68
C THR A 204 -4.73 3.19 1.50
N ASN A 205 -4.51 2.34 2.49
CA ASN A 205 -3.32 2.34 3.31
C ASN A 205 -2.44 1.11 3.02
N THR A 206 -1.16 1.22 3.36
CA THR A 206 -0.21 0.12 3.24
C THR A 206 0.99 0.33 4.18
N GLU A 207 1.50 -0.77 4.73
CA GLU A 207 2.76 -0.81 5.49
C GLU A 207 3.98 -1.04 4.58
N ARG A 208 3.78 -1.14 3.26
CA ARG A 208 4.80 -1.59 2.30
C ARG A 208 5.42 -0.45 1.51
N PRO A 209 6.74 -0.18 1.67
CA PRO A 209 7.45 0.84 0.89
C PRO A 209 7.47 0.55 -0.62
N ASP A 210 7.49 -0.73 -1.03
CA ASP A 210 7.44 -1.11 -2.44
C ASP A 210 6.09 -0.82 -3.09
N ALA A 211 4.97 -0.98 -2.36
CA ALA A 211 3.64 -0.62 -2.83
C ALA A 211 3.50 0.89 -3.02
N ILE A 212 4.04 1.69 -2.09
CA ILE A 212 4.08 3.16 -2.19
C ILE A 212 4.94 3.60 -3.37
N ALA A 213 6.15 3.04 -3.51
CA ALA A 213 7.03 3.39 -4.63
C ALA A 213 6.37 3.06 -5.98
N GLY A 214 5.73 1.90 -6.11
CA GLY A 214 4.95 1.53 -7.29
C GLY A 214 3.81 2.51 -7.59
N ALA A 215 3.07 2.95 -6.56
CA ALA A 215 1.99 3.91 -6.69
C ALA A 215 2.48 5.29 -7.15
N ILE A 216 3.57 5.80 -6.56
CA ILE A 216 4.19 7.08 -6.93
C ILE A 216 4.68 7.04 -8.39
N LEU A 217 5.29 5.93 -8.83
CA LEU A 217 5.72 5.75 -10.22
C LEU A 217 4.55 5.68 -11.21
N GLU A 218 3.34 5.39 -10.76
CA GLU A 218 2.10 5.46 -11.54
C GLU A 218 1.46 6.85 -11.53
N GLY A 219 2.00 7.80 -10.76
CA GLY A 219 1.50 9.18 -10.64
C GLY A 219 0.51 9.39 -9.51
N LYS A 220 0.39 8.43 -8.60
CA LYS A 220 -0.37 8.59 -7.35
C LYS A 220 0.47 9.33 -6.32
N ILE A 221 -0.18 9.75 -5.25
CA ILE A 221 0.38 10.53 -4.17
C ILE A 221 0.35 9.67 -2.91
N ALA A 222 1.46 9.67 -2.19
CA ALA A 222 1.58 9.02 -0.90
C ALA A 222 1.55 10.07 0.21
N ILE A 223 0.88 9.74 1.31
CA ILE A 223 0.83 10.57 2.52
C ILE A 223 1.33 9.71 3.67
N LEU A 224 2.43 10.12 4.27
CA LEU A 224 3.03 9.48 5.44
C LEU A 224 2.73 10.34 6.66
N VAL A 225 2.48 9.70 7.77
CA VAL A 225 2.16 10.33 9.05
C VAL A 225 3.14 9.81 10.09
N ASP A 226 3.69 10.69 10.88
CA ASP A 226 4.59 10.31 11.97
C ASP A 226 3.84 9.55 13.06
N GLY A 227 4.47 8.54 13.66
CA GLY A 227 3.88 7.70 14.71
C GLY A 227 3.11 6.48 14.18
N THR A 228 3.04 6.24 12.87
CA THR A 228 2.35 5.08 12.29
C THR A 228 3.09 4.48 11.10
N PRO A 229 3.09 3.12 10.96
CA PRO A 229 3.65 2.46 9.79
C PRO A 229 2.69 2.45 8.58
N PHE A 230 1.48 2.98 8.71
CA PHE A 230 0.50 3.00 7.64
C PHE A 230 0.60 4.28 6.80
N ALA A 231 1.06 4.14 5.56
CA ALA A 231 1.09 5.21 4.58
C ALA A 231 -0.18 5.16 3.70
N LEU A 232 -0.77 6.33 3.41
CA LEU A 232 -1.95 6.45 2.59
C LEU A 232 -1.58 6.65 1.11
N ILE A 233 -2.40 6.11 0.21
CA ILE A 233 -2.28 6.28 -1.25
C ILE A 233 -3.58 6.87 -1.80
N ALA A 234 -3.46 7.96 -2.54
CA ALA A 234 -4.56 8.59 -3.26
C ALA A 234 -4.07 9.13 -4.62
N PRO A 235 -4.94 9.22 -5.64
CA PRO A 235 -6.27 8.62 -5.75
C PRO A 235 -6.22 7.12 -5.99
N ILE A 236 -7.32 6.42 -5.71
CA ILE A 236 -7.45 4.99 -6.00
C ILE A 236 -8.70 4.66 -6.81
N THR A 237 -8.71 3.46 -7.39
CA THR A 237 -9.87 2.84 -8.00
C THR A 237 -10.19 1.54 -7.27
N ILE A 238 -11.43 1.04 -7.37
CA ILE A 238 -11.83 -0.22 -6.73
C ILE A 238 -10.92 -1.38 -7.12
N PHE A 239 -10.44 -1.42 -8.36
CA PHE A 239 -9.60 -2.50 -8.86
C PHE A 239 -8.22 -2.54 -8.21
N LYS A 240 -7.72 -1.38 -7.73
CA LYS A 240 -6.46 -1.32 -7.00
C LYS A 240 -6.52 -2.10 -5.69
N LEU A 241 -7.67 -2.16 -5.06
CA LEU A 241 -7.88 -2.87 -3.79
C LEU A 241 -7.79 -4.41 -3.93
N PHE A 242 -7.92 -4.94 -5.17
CA PHE A 242 -7.73 -6.37 -5.47
C PHE A 242 -6.31 -6.71 -5.93
N GLN A 243 -5.46 -5.69 -6.14
CA GLN A 243 -4.07 -5.86 -6.54
C GLN A 243 -3.16 -5.97 -5.32
N SER A 244 -2.21 -6.91 -5.38
CA SER A 244 -1.10 -7.01 -4.44
C SER A 244 0.21 -6.64 -5.14
N SER A 245 1.19 -6.13 -4.40
CA SER A 245 2.55 -5.94 -4.92
C SER A 245 3.14 -7.22 -5.49
N GLU A 246 2.80 -8.36 -4.91
CA GLU A 246 3.25 -9.68 -5.35
C GLU A 246 2.82 -10.01 -6.79
N ASP A 247 1.71 -9.48 -7.28
CA ASP A 247 1.26 -9.67 -8.66
C ASP A 247 2.33 -9.23 -9.68
N TYR A 248 3.19 -8.26 -9.31
CA TYR A 248 4.25 -7.73 -10.15
C TYR A 248 5.59 -8.45 -10.01
N TYR A 249 5.72 -9.31 -9.00
CA TYR A 249 6.94 -10.09 -8.73
C TYR A 249 6.86 -11.52 -9.24
N GLN A 250 5.65 -12.01 -9.50
CA GLN A 250 5.38 -13.33 -10.07
C GLN A 250 5.21 -13.26 -11.59
N LYS A 251 5.07 -14.42 -12.22
CA LYS A 251 4.78 -14.54 -13.64
C LYS A 251 3.35 -14.05 -13.93
N PHE A 252 3.14 -13.43 -15.08
CA PHE A 252 1.89 -12.74 -15.42
C PHE A 252 0.66 -13.65 -15.47
N ASP A 253 0.82 -14.91 -15.85
CA ASP A 253 -0.26 -15.90 -15.90
C ASP A 253 -0.76 -16.25 -14.50
N ILE A 254 0.15 -16.56 -13.56
CA ILE A 254 -0.16 -16.84 -12.15
C ILE A 254 -0.78 -15.59 -11.50
N ALA A 255 -0.18 -14.42 -11.71
CA ALA A 255 -0.70 -13.17 -11.17
C ALA A 255 -2.14 -12.87 -11.65
N THR A 256 -2.43 -13.15 -12.92
CA THR A 256 -3.79 -13.02 -13.49
C THR A 256 -4.77 -13.98 -12.81
N PHE A 257 -4.38 -15.25 -12.66
CA PHE A 257 -5.20 -16.26 -12.00
C PHE A 257 -5.52 -15.86 -10.55
N LEU A 258 -4.50 -15.47 -9.76
CA LEU A 258 -4.68 -15.04 -8.38
C LEU A 258 -5.57 -13.80 -8.26
N ARG A 259 -5.42 -12.83 -9.18
CA ARG A 259 -6.26 -11.62 -9.21
C ARG A 259 -7.74 -11.95 -9.46
N LEU A 260 -8.02 -12.84 -10.42
CA LEU A 260 -9.38 -13.32 -10.66
C LEU A 260 -9.94 -14.07 -9.46
N LEU A 261 -9.12 -14.92 -8.83
CA LEU A 261 -9.51 -15.64 -7.61
C LEU A 261 -9.89 -14.68 -6.48
N ARG A 262 -9.14 -13.58 -6.28
CA ARG A 262 -9.44 -12.54 -5.26
C ARG A 262 -10.78 -11.88 -5.53
N ILE A 263 -11.07 -11.53 -6.79
CA ILE A 263 -12.34 -10.91 -7.17
C ILE A 263 -13.52 -11.89 -6.94
N ILE A 264 -13.37 -13.14 -7.36
CA ILE A 264 -14.37 -14.19 -7.10
C ILE A 264 -14.58 -14.37 -5.60
N SER A 265 -13.51 -14.46 -4.82
CA SER A 265 -13.57 -14.60 -3.36
C SER A 265 -14.27 -13.42 -2.69
N PHE A 266 -14.06 -12.19 -3.18
CA PHE A 266 -14.79 -11.02 -2.69
C PHE A 266 -16.30 -11.14 -2.94
N VAL A 267 -16.71 -11.53 -4.14
CA VAL A 267 -18.14 -11.73 -4.49
C VAL A 267 -18.74 -12.87 -3.65
N VAL A 268 -18.03 -13.98 -3.50
CA VAL A 268 -18.44 -15.13 -2.68
C VAL A 268 -18.58 -14.71 -1.21
N SER A 269 -17.60 -14.02 -0.65
CA SER A 269 -17.63 -13.57 0.75
C SER A 269 -18.79 -12.60 1.06
N MET A 270 -19.28 -11.89 0.06
CA MET A 270 -20.40 -10.97 0.19
C MET A 270 -21.76 -11.62 -0.04
N LEU A 271 -21.88 -12.52 -1.04
CA LEU A 271 -23.18 -12.99 -1.52
C LEU A 271 -23.52 -14.43 -1.13
N LEU A 272 -22.57 -15.29 -0.81
CA LEU A 272 -22.83 -16.73 -0.66
C LEU A 272 -23.89 -17.05 0.43
N PRO A 273 -23.85 -16.48 1.65
CA PRO A 273 -24.89 -16.69 2.65
C PRO A 273 -26.26 -16.22 2.17
N SER A 274 -26.31 -15.08 1.49
CA SER A 274 -27.54 -14.51 0.94
C SER A 274 -28.14 -15.37 -0.16
N LEU A 275 -27.31 -15.93 -1.04
CA LEU A 275 -27.76 -16.88 -2.07
C LEU A 275 -28.34 -18.13 -1.46
N TYR A 276 -27.71 -18.67 -0.41
CA TYR A 276 -28.26 -19.84 0.29
C TYR A 276 -29.64 -19.53 0.89
N ILE A 277 -29.79 -18.40 1.59
CA ILE A 277 -31.09 -17.98 2.14
C ILE A 277 -32.12 -17.85 1.04
N ALA A 278 -31.81 -17.14 -0.06
CA ALA A 278 -32.75 -16.90 -1.15
C ALA A 278 -33.18 -18.20 -1.83
N ILE A 279 -32.25 -19.11 -2.12
CA ILE A 279 -32.56 -20.36 -2.81
C ILE A 279 -33.31 -21.31 -1.88
N SER A 280 -32.88 -21.47 -0.63
CA SER A 280 -33.51 -22.40 0.31
C SER A 280 -34.91 -21.97 0.78
N THR A 281 -35.22 -20.66 0.71
CA THR A 281 -36.49 -20.12 1.20
C THR A 281 -37.49 -19.79 0.10
N PHE A 282 -37.04 -19.16 -1.00
CA PHE A 282 -37.94 -18.64 -2.04
C PHE A 282 -37.84 -19.39 -3.37
N HIS A 283 -36.71 -19.98 -3.70
CA HIS A 283 -36.41 -20.49 -5.03
C HIS A 283 -35.89 -21.95 -4.98
N GLN A 284 -36.60 -22.78 -4.21
CA GLN A 284 -36.18 -24.18 -3.96
C GLN A 284 -36.18 -25.01 -5.26
N GLU A 285 -37.02 -24.65 -6.23
CA GLU A 285 -37.11 -25.32 -7.52
C GLU A 285 -35.83 -25.20 -8.38
N MET A 286 -34.95 -24.27 -8.06
CA MET A 286 -33.64 -24.14 -8.73
C MET A 286 -32.64 -25.23 -8.32
N LEU A 287 -32.91 -25.96 -7.24
CA LEU A 287 -32.05 -27.02 -6.77
C LEU A 287 -32.38 -28.38 -7.45
N PRO A 288 -31.37 -29.16 -7.81
CA PRO A 288 -31.63 -30.54 -8.22
C PRO A 288 -32.40 -31.31 -7.12
N THR A 289 -33.37 -32.11 -7.49
CA THR A 289 -34.32 -32.77 -6.58
C THR A 289 -33.59 -33.55 -5.46
N THR A 290 -32.52 -34.25 -5.79
CA THR A 290 -31.72 -35.02 -4.81
C THR A 290 -31.08 -34.09 -3.75
N LEU A 291 -30.57 -32.95 -4.17
CA LEU A 291 -29.99 -31.96 -3.26
C LEU A 291 -31.06 -31.30 -2.41
N LEU A 292 -32.20 -30.95 -3.01
CA LEU A 292 -33.35 -30.38 -2.31
C LEU A 292 -33.83 -31.27 -1.18
N ILE A 293 -34.04 -32.55 -1.46
CA ILE A 293 -34.46 -33.56 -0.44
C ILE A 293 -33.39 -33.66 0.68
N SER A 294 -32.11 -33.72 0.33
CA SER A 294 -31.04 -33.76 1.32
C SER A 294 -30.99 -32.52 2.23
N LEU A 295 -31.15 -31.30 1.66
CA LEU A 295 -31.20 -30.07 2.42
C LEU A 295 -32.45 -29.98 3.28
N ALA A 296 -33.62 -30.41 2.76
CA ALA A 296 -34.86 -30.46 3.52
C ALA A 296 -34.73 -31.36 4.74
N ALA A 297 -34.20 -32.60 4.55
CA ALA A 297 -33.96 -33.51 5.64
C ALA A 297 -32.99 -32.97 6.70
N GLN A 298 -31.94 -32.25 6.31
CA GLN A 298 -31.02 -31.61 7.28
C GLN A 298 -31.69 -30.52 8.09
N ARG A 299 -32.73 -29.87 7.56
CA ARG A 299 -33.41 -28.76 8.21
C ARG A 299 -34.67 -29.14 9.01
N GLU A 300 -35.16 -30.36 8.83
CA GLU A 300 -36.37 -30.85 9.52
C GLU A 300 -36.27 -30.78 11.05
N GLY A 301 -35.05 -30.99 11.61
CA GLY A 301 -34.80 -30.89 13.04
C GLY A 301 -34.43 -29.51 13.58
N ILE A 302 -34.38 -28.46 12.74
CA ILE A 302 -33.90 -27.13 13.13
C ILE A 302 -35.06 -26.20 13.39
N PRO A 303 -35.15 -25.56 14.58
CA PRO A 303 -36.30 -24.73 14.95
C PRO A 303 -36.29 -23.34 14.30
N PHE A 304 -35.18 -22.91 13.64
CA PHE A 304 -35.01 -21.57 13.15
C PHE A 304 -35.18 -21.47 11.62
N PRO A 305 -35.73 -20.34 11.10
CA PRO A 305 -35.68 -20.02 9.68
C PRO A 305 -34.23 -19.85 9.19
N ALA A 306 -33.96 -20.10 7.89
CA ALA A 306 -32.63 -20.04 7.29
C ALA A 306 -31.89 -18.70 7.55
N VAL A 307 -32.62 -17.58 7.59
CA VAL A 307 -32.02 -16.27 7.86
C VAL A 307 -31.53 -16.14 9.29
N VAL A 308 -32.27 -16.66 10.27
CA VAL A 308 -31.87 -16.60 11.68
C VAL A 308 -30.66 -17.50 11.93
N GLU A 309 -30.67 -18.70 11.33
CA GLU A 309 -29.55 -19.63 11.33
C GLU A 309 -28.28 -18.98 10.76
N ALA A 310 -28.39 -18.34 9.59
CA ALA A 310 -27.29 -17.67 8.91
C ALA A 310 -26.77 -16.47 9.72
N LEU A 311 -27.67 -15.62 10.23
CA LEU A 311 -27.27 -14.48 11.05
C LEU A 311 -26.59 -14.90 12.35
N ALA A 312 -27.11 -15.93 13.04
CA ALA A 312 -26.49 -16.44 14.25
C ALA A 312 -25.07 -16.95 13.99
N MET A 313 -24.86 -17.72 12.92
CA MET A 313 -23.56 -18.22 12.53
C MET A 313 -22.59 -17.12 12.10
N GLU A 314 -23.03 -16.16 11.30
CA GLU A 314 -22.20 -15.03 10.86
C GLU A 314 -21.79 -14.13 12.05
N ILE A 315 -22.73 -13.83 12.97
CA ILE A 315 -22.42 -13.08 14.20
C ILE A 315 -21.42 -13.85 15.07
N THR A 316 -21.63 -15.16 15.23
CA THR A 316 -20.70 -16.01 15.98
C THR A 316 -19.31 -15.97 15.37
N PHE A 317 -19.22 -16.08 14.04
CA PHE A 317 -17.94 -15.99 13.32
C PHE A 317 -17.28 -14.61 13.51
N GLU A 318 -18.05 -13.52 13.44
CA GLU A 318 -17.52 -12.17 13.66
C GLU A 318 -16.99 -11.97 15.09
N VAL A 319 -17.67 -12.53 16.11
CA VAL A 319 -17.20 -12.52 17.51
C VAL A 319 -15.89 -13.32 17.64
N LEU A 320 -15.81 -14.50 17.03
CA LEU A 320 -14.59 -15.32 17.04
C LEU A 320 -13.42 -14.61 16.37
N ARG A 321 -13.67 -13.94 15.26
CA ARG A 321 -12.67 -13.16 14.52
C ARG A 321 -12.17 -11.96 15.34
N GLU A 322 -13.06 -11.19 15.93
CA GLU A 322 -12.72 -10.03 16.77
C GLU A 322 -11.91 -10.47 18.01
N ALA A 323 -12.32 -11.58 18.64
CA ALA A 323 -11.54 -12.18 19.70
C ALA A 323 -10.14 -12.60 19.23
N GLY A 324 -10.06 -13.24 18.05
CA GLY A 324 -8.79 -13.72 17.47
C GLY A 324 -7.78 -12.62 17.17
N VAL A 325 -8.23 -11.44 16.76
CA VAL A 325 -7.37 -10.28 16.52
C VAL A 325 -6.79 -9.69 17.81
N ARG A 326 -7.54 -9.77 18.91
CA ARG A 326 -7.13 -9.21 20.22
C ARG A 326 -6.30 -10.16 21.08
N MET A 327 -6.22 -11.42 20.71
CA MET A 327 -5.48 -12.43 21.48
C MET A 327 -4.00 -12.48 21.15
N PRO A 328 -3.14 -12.84 22.12
CA PRO A 328 -1.74 -13.15 21.84
C PRO A 328 -1.63 -14.26 20.78
N ARG A 329 -0.70 -14.11 19.85
CA ARG A 329 -0.51 -15.04 18.70
C ARG A 329 -0.45 -16.52 19.11
N ALA A 330 0.13 -16.83 20.28
CA ALA A 330 0.24 -18.20 20.79
C ALA A 330 -1.12 -18.86 21.12
N MET A 331 -2.15 -18.06 21.45
CA MET A 331 -3.48 -18.56 21.80
C MET A 331 -4.46 -18.52 20.62
N GLY A 332 -4.20 -17.70 19.61
CA GLY A 332 -5.11 -17.49 18.47
C GLY A 332 -5.35 -18.78 17.65
N SER A 333 -4.33 -19.61 17.47
CA SER A 333 -4.47 -20.89 16.76
C SER A 333 -5.34 -21.90 17.50
N ALA A 334 -5.20 -22.00 18.83
CA ALA A 334 -6.01 -22.90 19.65
C ALA A 334 -7.49 -22.54 19.62
N ILE A 335 -7.81 -21.24 19.72
CA ILE A 335 -9.20 -20.76 19.71
C ILE A 335 -9.83 -20.87 18.34
N SER A 336 -9.06 -20.67 17.27
CA SER A 336 -9.55 -20.93 15.90
C SER A 336 -9.97 -22.36 15.70
N ILE A 337 -9.22 -23.33 16.25
CA ILE A 337 -9.57 -24.76 16.18
C ILE A 337 -10.80 -25.06 17.03
N VAL A 338 -10.85 -24.57 18.27
CA VAL A 338 -11.99 -24.76 19.18
C VAL A 338 -13.24 -24.10 18.61
N GLY A 339 -13.15 -22.86 18.12
CA GLY A 339 -14.28 -22.15 17.54
C GLY A 339 -14.83 -22.81 16.28
N ALA A 340 -13.97 -23.17 15.33
CA ALA A 340 -14.42 -23.77 14.07
C ALA A 340 -14.92 -25.21 14.24
N LEU A 341 -14.19 -26.04 14.98
CA LEU A 341 -14.49 -27.47 15.07
C LEU A 341 -15.53 -27.76 16.18
N VAL A 342 -15.28 -27.27 17.40
CA VAL A 342 -16.12 -27.63 18.55
C VAL A 342 -17.48 -26.90 18.50
N LEU A 343 -17.48 -25.59 18.29
CA LEU A 343 -18.73 -24.84 18.21
C LEU A 343 -19.55 -25.22 16.97
N GLY A 344 -18.92 -25.37 15.81
CA GLY A 344 -19.59 -25.79 14.58
C GLY A 344 -20.20 -27.18 14.68
N GLN A 345 -19.46 -28.18 15.18
CA GLN A 345 -20.00 -29.53 15.36
C GLN A 345 -21.05 -29.61 16.45
N ALA A 346 -20.83 -28.95 17.59
CA ALA A 346 -21.80 -28.94 18.70
C ALA A 346 -23.12 -28.29 18.28
N ALA A 347 -23.07 -27.17 17.50
CA ALA A 347 -24.26 -26.51 17.00
C ALA A 347 -25.07 -27.39 16.03
N VAL A 348 -24.40 -28.15 15.16
CA VAL A 348 -25.06 -29.13 14.26
C VAL A 348 -25.62 -30.31 15.07
N GLN A 349 -24.87 -30.88 16.02
CA GLN A 349 -25.33 -32.02 16.84
C GLN A 349 -26.52 -31.63 17.75
N ALA A 350 -26.53 -30.37 18.22
CA ALA A 350 -27.63 -29.83 19.00
C ALA A 350 -28.89 -29.45 18.17
N GLY A 351 -28.82 -29.63 16.82
CA GLY A 351 -29.91 -29.23 15.93
C GLY A 351 -30.19 -27.73 15.90
N LEU A 352 -29.20 -26.90 16.24
CA LEU A 352 -29.36 -25.43 16.20
C LEU A 352 -29.12 -24.86 14.80
N VAL A 353 -28.24 -25.47 14.02
CA VAL A 353 -27.88 -25.07 12.65
C VAL A 353 -27.69 -26.28 11.75
N SER A 354 -27.92 -26.12 10.46
CA SER A 354 -27.69 -27.18 9.47
C SER A 354 -26.21 -27.33 9.13
N ALA A 355 -25.76 -28.52 8.80
CA ALA A 355 -24.42 -28.79 8.34
C ALA A 355 -24.10 -27.97 7.06
N ALA A 356 -25.07 -27.80 6.17
CA ALA A 356 -24.93 -26.97 4.98
C ALA A 356 -24.63 -25.51 5.32
N MET A 357 -25.31 -24.93 6.32
CA MET A 357 -25.05 -23.56 6.77
C MET A 357 -23.64 -23.40 7.33
N VAL A 358 -23.16 -24.35 8.13
CA VAL A 358 -21.80 -24.29 8.68
C VAL A 358 -20.76 -24.30 7.55
N ILE A 359 -20.97 -25.12 6.51
CA ILE A 359 -20.06 -25.14 5.35
C ILE A 359 -20.08 -23.81 4.60
N ILE A 360 -21.26 -23.22 4.40
CA ILE A 360 -21.42 -21.93 3.70
C ILE A 360 -20.71 -20.80 4.47
N VAL A 361 -20.93 -20.71 5.77
CA VAL A 361 -20.29 -19.68 6.61
C VAL A 361 -18.77 -19.90 6.67
N ALA A 362 -18.30 -21.15 6.81
CA ALA A 362 -16.88 -21.46 6.79
C ALA A 362 -16.21 -21.07 5.46
N PHE A 363 -16.86 -21.38 4.32
CA PHE A 363 -16.33 -21.01 3.01
C PHE A 363 -16.35 -19.49 2.78
N THR A 364 -17.40 -18.82 3.24
CA THR A 364 -17.53 -17.35 3.24
C THR A 364 -16.41 -16.70 4.06
N ALA A 365 -16.11 -17.26 5.23
CA ALA A 365 -15.03 -16.82 6.09
C ALA A 365 -13.66 -16.96 5.41
N ILE A 366 -13.35 -18.12 4.86
CA ILE A 366 -12.10 -18.37 4.13
C ILE A 366 -11.98 -17.42 2.93
N ALA A 367 -13.06 -17.22 2.16
CA ALA A 367 -13.07 -16.32 1.02
C ALA A 367 -12.77 -14.85 1.44
N SER A 368 -13.19 -14.44 2.63
CA SER A 368 -12.92 -13.08 3.13
C SER A 368 -11.44 -12.80 3.40
N PHE A 369 -10.63 -13.83 3.69
CA PHE A 369 -9.19 -13.69 3.92
C PHE A 369 -8.35 -13.64 2.64
N VAL A 370 -8.94 -13.95 1.50
CA VAL A 370 -8.25 -13.90 0.20
C VAL A 370 -8.06 -12.45 -0.31
N ALA A 371 -8.85 -11.51 0.20
CA ALA A 371 -8.75 -10.11 -0.18
C ALA A 371 -7.43 -9.47 0.31
N PRO A 372 -6.62 -8.84 -0.58
CA PRO A 372 -5.31 -8.30 -0.20
C PRO A 372 -5.41 -7.01 0.63
N SER A 373 -6.50 -6.27 0.53
CA SER A 373 -6.79 -5.06 1.30
C SER A 373 -7.80 -5.35 2.39
N VAL A 374 -7.44 -5.05 3.64
CA VAL A 374 -8.34 -5.17 4.81
C VAL A 374 -9.57 -4.29 4.64
N SER A 375 -9.41 -3.09 4.08
CA SER A 375 -10.50 -2.13 3.89
C SER A 375 -11.60 -2.68 2.96
N ILE A 376 -11.24 -3.33 1.83
CA ILE A 376 -12.25 -3.93 0.93
C ILE A 376 -12.89 -5.19 1.53
N ALA A 377 -12.13 -5.97 2.32
CA ALA A 377 -12.70 -7.11 3.05
C ALA A 377 -13.76 -6.65 4.07
N ASN A 378 -13.50 -5.55 4.78
CA ASN A 378 -14.48 -4.95 5.71
C ASN A 378 -15.74 -4.43 4.98
N SER A 379 -15.58 -3.88 3.77
CA SER A 379 -16.73 -3.50 2.93
C SER A 379 -17.63 -4.71 2.59
N ALA A 380 -17.02 -5.84 2.19
CA ALA A 380 -17.76 -7.07 1.92
C ALA A 380 -18.53 -7.57 3.16
N ARG A 381 -17.92 -7.48 4.35
CA ARG A 381 -18.53 -7.89 5.62
C ARG A 381 -19.78 -7.09 5.94
N LEU A 382 -19.72 -5.77 5.83
CA LEU A 382 -20.87 -4.90 6.08
C LEU A 382 -21.99 -5.15 5.07
N LEU A 383 -21.65 -5.22 3.79
CA LEU A 383 -22.62 -5.46 2.72
C LEU A 383 -23.28 -6.84 2.81
N ARG A 384 -22.59 -7.87 3.29
CA ARG A 384 -23.09 -9.22 3.50
C ARG A 384 -24.37 -9.22 4.33
N PHE A 385 -24.37 -8.55 5.48
CA PHE A 385 -25.56 -8.45 6.34
C PHE A 385 -26.71 -7.78 5.63
N GLY A 386 -26.47 -6.71 4.88
CA GLY A 386 -27.48 -6.05 4.06
C GLY A 386 -28.10 -7.00 3.00
N PHE A 387 -27.24 -7.75 2.29
CA PHE A 387 -27.69 -8.71 1.29
C PHE A 387 -28.45 -9.90 1.92
N MET A 388 -28.09 -10.34 3.11
CA MET A 388 -28.81 -11.40 3.84
C MET A 388 -30.23 -10.95 4.18
N ILE A 389 -30.42 -9.70 4.63
CA ILE A 389 -31.74 -9.14 4.90
C ILE A 389 -32.56 -9.02 3.63
N LEU A 390 -31.98 -8.51 2.53
CA LEU A 390 -32.66 -8.43 1.23
C LEU A 390 -33.03 -9.82 0.68
N ALA A 391 -32.15 -10.80 0.86
CA ALA A 391 -32.41 -12.19 0.47
C ALA A 391 -33.54 -12.82 1.30
N ALA A 392 -33.60 -12.53 2.60
CA ALA A 392 -34.63 -13.03 3.50
C ALA A 392 -36.04 -12.46 3.22
N THR A 393 -36.11 -11.25 2.68
CA THR A 393 -37.37 -10.56 2.42
C THR A 393 -37.88 -10.74 0.98
N LEU A 394 -36.98 -10.68 0.00
CA LEU A 394 -37.29 -10.62 -1.43
C LEU A 394 -36.65 -11.75 -2.25
N GLY A 395 -35.93 -12.66 -1.61
CA GLY A 395 -35.22 -13.75 -2.28
C GLY A 395 -34.16 -13.27 -3.29
N LEU A 396 -34.05 -13.92 -4.42
CA LEU A 396 -33.08 -13.55 -5.49
C LEU A 396 -33.37 -12.15 -6.06
N PHE A 397 -34.62 -11.71 -6.09
CA PHE A 397 -34.97 -10.36 -6.52
C PHE A 397 -34.33 -9.31 -5.60
N GLY A 398 -34.32 -9.56 -4.27
CA GLY A 398 -33.66 -8.67 -3.31
C GLY A 398 -32.16 -8.59 -3.53
N ILE A 399 -31.51 -9.71 -3.81
CA ILE A 399 -30.07 -9.74 -4.14
C ILE A 399 -29.79 -8.95 -5.41
N MET A 400 -30.61 -9.13 -6.48
CA MET A 400 -30.43 -8.39 -7.72
C MET A 400 -30.65 -6.89 -7.54
N ALA A 401 -31.68 -6.48 -6.80
CA ALA A 401 -31.93 -5.07 -6.48
C ALA A 401 -30.78 -4.46 -5.66
N GLY A 402 -30.29 -5.18 -4.66
CA GLY A 402 -29.13 -4.77 -3.87
C GLY A 402 -27.85 -4.63 -4.69
N LEU A 403 -27.58 -5.56 -5.60
CA LEU A 403 -26.43 -5.46 -6.53
C LEU A 403 -26.57 -4.26 -7.47
N LEU A 404 -27.75 -3.99 -8.00
CA LEU A 404 -28.00 -2.82 -8.84
C LEU A 404 -27.77 -1.52 -8.05
N ALA A 405 -28.31 -1.42 -6.85
CA ALA A 405 -28.11 -0.27 -5.96
C ALA A 405 -26.61 -0.07 -5.64
N MET A 406 -25.88 -1.15 -5.34
CA MET A 406 -24.43 -1.12 -5.11
C MET A 406 -23.68 -0.64 -6.36
N LEU A 407 -24.01 -1.13 -7.54
CA LEU A 407 -23.36 -0.69 -8.79
C LEU A 407 -23.62 0.78 -9.10
N ILE A 408 -24.84 1.27 -8.88
CA ILE A 408 -25.18 2.70 -9.02
C ILE A 408 -24.36 3.53 -8.04
N HIS A 409 -24.27 3.10 -6.79
CA HIS A 409 -23.45 3.76 -5.77
C HIS A 409 -21.98 3.82 -6.19
N LEU A 410 -21.38 2.70 -6.57
CA LEU A 410 -20.00 2.63 -7.05
C LEU A 410 -19.73 3.50 -8.28
N ALA A 411 -20.69 3.61 -9.19
CA ALA A 411 -20.58 4.46 -10.37
C ALA A 411 -20.58 5.96 -10.01
N GLY A 412 -21.24 6.33 -8.91
CA GLY A 412 -21.25 7.70 -8.37
C GLY A 412 -19.99 8.08 -7.59
N LEU A 413 -19.27 7.10 -7.05
CA LEU A 413 -18.08 7.35 -6.22
C LEU A 413 -16.91 7.91 -7.03
N ARG A 414 -16.14 8.76 -6.37
CA ARG A 414 -14.88 9.32 -6.88
C ARG A 414 -13.80 9.24 -5.81
N SER A 415 -12.54 9.29 -6.26
CA SER A 415 -11.37 9.46 -5.41
C SER A 415 -10.55 10.63 -5.95
N PHE A 416 -10.58 11.75 -5.25
CA PHE A 416 -9.97 13.03 -5.67
C PHE A 416 -10.34 13.42 -7.12
N GLY A 417 -11.65 13.31 -7.44
CA GLY A 417 -12.20 13.59 -8.75
C GLY A 417 -12.03 12.48 -9.80
N LEU A 418 -11.27 11.42 -9.52
CA LEU A 418 -11.11 10.25 -10.38
C LEU A 418 -12.32 9.32 -10.20
N PRO A 419 -13.02 8.90 -11.29
CA PRO A 419 -14.13 7.94 -11.19
C PRO A 419 -13.64 6.61 -10.59
N TYR A 420 -14.35 6.10 -9.59
CA TYR A 420 -13.92 4.96 -8.78
C TYR A 420 -13.89 3.63 -9.55
N LEU A 421 -14.81 3.47 -10.54
CA LEU A 421 -14.87 2.29 -11.40
C LEU A 421 -13.93 2.35 -12.61
N THR A 422 -13.05 3.35 -12.69
CA THR A 422 -12.04 3.41 -13.76
C THR A 422 -11.16 2.16 -13.72
N PRO A 423 -10.84 1.54 -14.89
CA PRO A 423 -11.09 1.94 -16.29
C PRO A 423 -12.31 1.28 -16.96
N PHE A 424 -13.27 0.76 -16.21
CA PHE A 424 -14.51 0.20 -16.77
C PHE A 424 -15.58 1.26 -17.00
N ALA A 425 -15.66 2.22 -16.08
CA ALA A 425 -16.55 3.36 -16.20
C ALA A 425 -15.82 4.66 -15.80
N PRO A 426 -15.37 5.48 -16.77
CA PRO A 426 -15.46 5.30 -18.23
C PRO A 426 -14.61 4.15 -18.78
N PHE A 427 -15.04 3.55 -19.89
CA PHE A 427 -14.30 2.44 -20.50
C PHE A 427 -13.04 2.95 -21.21
N ILE A 428 -11.85 2.53 -20.72
CA ILE A 428 -10.55 2.91 -21.26
C ILE A 428 -9.80 1.64 -21.68
N PRO A 429 -9.76 1.30 -22.98
CA PRO A 429 -9.16 0.05 -23.44
C PRO A 429 -7.66 -0.09 -23.09
N LEU A 430 -6.92 1.01 -23.14
CA LEU A 430 -5.48 1.03 -22.87
C LEU A 430 -5.13 0.68 -21.41
N ASP A 431 -6.03 0.96 -20.48
CA ASP A 431 -5.79 0.75 -19.05
C ASP A 431 -6.31 -0.63 -18.58
N GLN A 432 -7.05 -1.38 -19.43
CA GLN A 432 -7.56 -2.72 -19.09
C GLN A 432 -6.46 -3.77 -18.88
N LYS A 433 -5.27 -3.54 -19.43
CA LYS A 433 -4.13 -4.46 -19.41
C LYS A 433 -3.56 -4.75 -18.02
N ASP A 434 -3.96 -4.00 -16.98
CA ASP A 434 -3.52 -4.19 -15.60
C ASP A 434 -4.68 -4.15 -14.59
N VAL A 435 -5.86 -4.51 -15.00
CA VAL A 435 -7.05 -4.55 -14.15
C VAL A 435 -7.41 -5.97 -13.78
N LEU A 436 -8.14 -6.68 -14.62
CA LEU A 436 -8.48 -8.09 -14.43
C LEU A 436 -7.34 -9.00 -14.82
N VAL A 437 -6.73 -8.69 -15.96
CA VAL A 437 -5.61 -9.46 -16.53
C VAL A 437 -4.33 -8.64 -16.37
N ARG A 438 -3.30 -9.22 -15.79
CA ARG A 438 -1.98 -8.62 -15.74
C ARG A 438 -1.19 -9.05 -16.97
N VAL A 439 -0.91 -8.11 -17.91
CA VAL A 439 -0.05 -8.41 -19.06
C VAL A 439 1.43 -8.46 -18.66
N PRO A 440 2.31 -9.14 -19.42
CA PRO A 440 3.75 -9.16 -19.15
C PRO A 440 4.35 -7.75 -19.06
N TRP A 441 5.42 -7.59 -18.27
CA TRP A 441 6.08 -6.30 -18.07
C TRP A 441 6.44 -5.58 -19.37
N TRP A 442 6.96 -6.30 -20.37
CA TRP A 442 7.33 -5.73 -21.67
C TRP A 442 6.13 -5.17 -22.46
N ALA A 443 4.89 -5.57 -22.13
CA ALA A 443 3.65 -5.06 -22.73
C ALA A 443 3.05 -3.88 -21.94
N MET A 444 3.55 -3.59 -20.73
CA MET A 444 3.10 -2.46 -19.90
C MET A 444 3.76 -1.14 -20.33
N VAL A 445 3.51 -0.70 -21.54
CA VAL A 445 4.17 0.47 -22.15
C VAL A 445 3.66 1.80 -21.60
N THR A 446 2.41 1.87 -21.18
CA THR A 446 1.77 3.12 -20.71
C THR A 446 1.36 3.05 -19.24
N ARG A 447 1.40 4.23 -18.59
CA ARG A 447 0.81 4.47 -17.26
C ARG A 447 -0.70 4.65 -17.35
N PRO A 448 -1.45 4.57 -16.22
CA PRO A 448 -2.90 4.85 -16.21
C PRO A 448 -3.21 6.25 -16.74
N THR A 449 -4.09 6.33 -17.74
CA THR A 449 -4.27 7.55 -18.54
C THR A 449 -4.98 8.68 -17.80
N LEU A 450 -5.93 8.39 -16.90
CA LEU A 450 -6.67 9.42 -16.15
C LEU A 450 -5.85 10.00 -15.00
N ILE A 451 -4.92 9.25 -14.43
CA ILE A 451 -4.06 9.71 -13.34
C ILE A 451 -2.94 10.57 -13.91
N ASN A 452 -2.39 10.19 -15.07
CA ASN A 452 -1.23 10.83 -15.65
C ASN A 452 -1.44 11.21 -17.13
N ARG A 453 -1.70 12.48 -17.38
CA ARG A 453 -1.85 13.03 -18.74
C ARG A 453 -0.53 13.55 -19.33
N LYS A 454 0.45 13.95 -18.49
CA LYS A 454 1.69 14.59 -18.95
C LYS A 454 2.75 13.60 -19.42
N ASN A 455 2.88 12.45 -18.76
CA ASN A 455 3.90 11.43 -19.05
C ASN A 455 3.27 10.02 -19.13
N ALA A 456 2.57 9.75 -20.23
CA ALA A 456 1.84 8.49 -20.40
C ALA A 456 2.74 7.29 -20.70
N LYS A 457 3.95 7.49 -21.24
CA LYS A 457 4.86 6.38 -21.58
C LYS A 457 5.71 5.99 -20.37
N ARG A 458 5.69 4.69 -20.03
CA ARG A 458 6.52 4.11 -18.96
C ARG A 458 7.86 3.58 -19.52
N GLN A 459 7.82 2.96 -20.68
CA GLN A 459 8.96 2.26 -21.29
C GLN A 459 8.89 2.26 -22.82
N LYS A 460 10.01 1.89 -23.48
CA LYS A 460 10.07 1.72 -24.92
C LYS A 460 9.18 0.55 -25.37
N MET A 461 8.65 0.63 -26.59
CA MET A 461 7.94 -0.49 -27.23
C MET A 461 8.95 -1.58 -27.67
N ASN A 462 8.42 -2.78 -27.95
CA ASN A 462 9.20 -3.93 -28.51
C ASN A 462 10.34 -4.45 -27.63
N GLN A 463 10.14 -4.49 -26.30
CA GLN A 463 11.08 -5.12 -25.37
C GLN A 463 10.76 -6.60 -25.10
N ARG A 464 10.06 -7.27 -26.04
CA ARG A 464 9.75 -8.69 -25.92
C ARG A 464 11.03 -9.51 -25.87
N PRO A 465 11.17 -10.44 -24.91
CA PRO A 465 12.33 -11.34 -24.87
C PRO A 465 12.49 -12.09 -26.19
N SER A 466 13.65 -11.99 -26.80
CA SER A 466 14.07 -12.77 -27.95
C SER A 466 15.47 -13.32 -27.67
N PRO A 467 15.84 -14.50 -28.21
CA PRO A 467 17.23 -14.94 -28.20
C PRO A 467 18.12 -13.88 -28.87
N SER A 468 19.31 -13.67 -28.32
CA SER A 468 20.31 -12.86 -29.03
C SER A 468 20.63 -13.50 -30.39
N ASP A 469 20.69 -12.71 -31.46
CA ASP A 469 20.92 -13.19 -32.84
C ASP A 469 22.30 -13.90 -33.09
N GLY A 470 22.93 -14.38 -32.01
CA GLY A 470 24.25 -15.03 -32.05
C GLY A 470 24.26 -16.52 -32.35
N ASN A 471 23.13 -17.17 -32.61
CA ASN A 471 23.07 -18.58 -32.97
C ASN A 471 21.90 -18.82 -33.97
N LYS A 472 22.11 -18.47 -35.24
CA LYS A 472 21.46 -19.11 -36.38
C LYS A 472 22.52 -19.82 -37.18
#